data_4785661fd7d30cf968be8ac74d9c2671
#
_entry.id   4785661fd7d30cf968be8ac74d9c2671
#
_cell.length_a   1.000
_cell.length_b   1.000
_cell.length_c   1.000
_cell.angle_alpha   90.00
_cell.angle_beta   90.00
_cell.angle_gamma   90.00
#
_symmetry.space_group_name_H-M   'P 1'
#
loop_
_entity.id
_entity.type
_entity.pdbx_description
1 polymer ?
#
loop_
_entity_poly.entity_id
_entity_poly.type
_entity_poly.pdbx_seq_one_letter_code
_entity_poly.pdbx_strand_id
1 'polypeptide(L)'
;MRTIALLTQKGGAGRTTLATCLAVAAAHAGEMVIALDLDPQASLLRWGKRREAANSPNKVIIELLEGERLPRLRAILEGLAGAGFTIAIFDTAAADKAAANFVTEAADLCLLPTRPTCLDVDATAATFRAVYLAKRKAAFVLNQCPPNYRSSRTSEFAKGLTHLGVLAEPTLRARMDFQDAIEAGLGVTEYARGGRAAQEIEALWGWIRAQFEATQSEAPTDIPSHRQAAA
;
A
#
# COMPACT_ATOMS: atom_id res chain seq x y z
N MET A 1 2.37 4.04 14.80
CA MET A 1 1.79 3.19 13.74
C MET A 1 2.01 3.86 12.40
N ARG A 2 2.43 3.14 11.36
CA ARG A 2 2.56 3.65 9.97
C ARG A 2 1.35 3.25 9.15
N THR A 3 0.99 4.11 8.20
CA THR A 3 -0.24 3.95 7.40
C THR A 3 0.06 3.94 5.91
N ILE A 4 -0.49 2.96 5.19
CA ILE A 4 -0.31 2.76 3.75
C ILE A 4 -1.69 2.80 3.09
N ALA A 5 -1.87 3.64 2.08
CA ALA A 5 -3.09 3.70 1.29
C ALA A 5 -2.87 3.15 -0.12
N LEU A 6 -3.74 2.25 -0.57
CA LEU A 6 -3.76 1.78 -1.95
C LEU A 6 -4.83 2.53 -2.73
N LEU A 7 -4.41 3.40 -3.64
CA LEU A 7 -5.29 4.34 -4.33
C LEU A 7 -5.19 4.17 -5.85
N THR A 8 -6.32 4.03 -6.52
CA THR A 8 -6.44 4.17 -7.99
C THR A 8 -7.90 4.31 -8.40
N GLN A 9 -8.16 5.07 -9.45
CA GLN A 9 -9.50 5.24 -10.00
C GLN A 9 -9.90 4.09 -10.95
N LYS A 10 -8.96 3.21 -11.32
CA LYS A 10 -9.22 2.08 -12.21
C LYS A 10 -9.47 0.79 -11.42
N GLY A 11 -10.55 0.11 -11.77
CA GLY A 11 -10.78 -1.26 -11.34
C GLY A 11 -9.77 -2.24 -11.94
N GLY A 12 -9.46 -3.30 -11.22
CA GLY A 12 -8.57 -4.36 -11.73
C GLY A 12 -7.07 -4.04 -11.73
N ALA A 13 -6.63 -2.91 -11.16
CA ALA A 13 -5.21 -2.60 -11.01
C ALA A 13 -4.50 -3.42 -9.91
N GLY A 14 -5.25 -4.21 -9.14
CA GLY A 14 -4.70 -5.15 -8.15
C GLY A 14 -4.54 -4.56 -6.74
N ARG A 15 -5.33 -3.56 -6.36
CA ARG A 15 -5.30 -2.97 -5.00
C ARG A 15 -5.46 -4.03 -3.92
N THR A 16 -6.56 -4.75 -3.90
CA THR A 16 -6.86 -5.78 -2.90
C THR A 16 -5.79 -6.86 -2.86
N THR A 17 -5.34 -7.35 -4.02
CA THR A 17 -4.25 -8.33 -4.11
C THR A 17 -2.96 -7.79 -3.48
N LEU A 18 -2.65 -6.52 -3.75
CA LEU A 18 -1.47 -5.87 -3.19
C LEU A 18 -1.63 -5.62 -1.68
N ALA A 19 -2.83 -5.21 -1.23
CA ALA A 19 -3.15 -5.05 0.19
C ALA A 19 -2.91 -6.37 0.96
N THR A 20 -3.46 -7.48 0.46
CA THR A 20 -3.30 -8.79 1.09
C THR A 20 -1.84 -9.23 1.14
N CYS A 21 -1.11 -9.12 0.02
CA CYS A 21 0.28 -9.56 -0.06
C CYS A 21 1.20 -8.70 0.81
N LEU A 22 1.01 -7.37 0.84
CA LEU A 22 1.78 -6.47 1.69
C LEU A 22 1.46 -6.66 3.17
N ALA A 23 0.19 -6.90 3.53
CA ALA A 23 -0.19 -7.18 4.91
C ALA A 23 0.50 -8.43 5.45
N VAL A 24 0.55 -9.49 4.62
CA VAL A 24 1.26 -10.73 4.99
C VAL A 24 2.77 -10.51 5.04
N ALA A 25 3.36 -9.81 4.07
CA ALA A 25 4.80 -9.53 4.07
C ALA A 25 5.22 -8.69 5.28
N ALA A 26 4.40 -7.70 5.68
CA ALA A 26 4.61 -6.91 6.88
C ALA A 26 4.54 -7.78 8.15
N ALA A 27 3.53 -8.65 8.26
CA ALA A 27 3.40 -9.57 9.38
C ALA A 27 4.57 -10.56 9.48
N HIS A 28 5.08 -11.06 8.35
CA HIS A 28 6.30 -11.86 8.29
C HIS A 28 7.54 -11.09 8.80
N ALA A 29 7.57 -9.78 8.59
CA ALA A 29 8.64 -8.91 9.08
C ALA A 29 8.49 -8.54 10.56
N GLY A 30 7.48 -9.10 11.27
CA GLY A 30 7.25 -8.88 12.70
C GLY A 30 6.34 -7.70 13.02
N GLU A 31 5.68 -7.10 12.03
CA GLU A 31 4.73 -6.01 12.26
C GLU A 31 3.39 -6.53 12.78
N MET A 32 2.75 -5.74 13.64
CA MET A 32 1.34 -5.93 14.03
C MET A 32 0.47 -5.21 13.01
N VAL A 33 -0.20 -5.99 12.15
CA VAL A 33 -0.85 -5.48 10.94
C VAL A 33 -2.37 -5.50 11.05
N ILE A 34 -2.98 -4.37 10.71
CA ILE A 34 -4.40 -4.27 10.39
C ILE A 34 -4.58 -3.83 8.93
N ALA A 35 -5.46 -4.51 8.21
CA ALA A 35 -5.88 -4.12 6.87
C ALA A 35 -7.36 -3.71 6.90
N LEU A 36 -7.64 -2.49 6.46
CA LEU A 36 -8.97 -1.88 6.49
C LEU A 36 -9.56 -1.90 5.09
N ASP A 37 -10.65 -2.63 4.93
CA ASP A 37 -11.42 -2.72 3.68
C ASP A 37 -12.42 -1.56 3.61
N LEU A 38 -12.27 -0.69 2.62
CA LEU A 38 -13.17 0.43 2.36
C LEU A 38 -13.99 0.21 1.08
N ASP A 39 -13.87 -0.95 0.43
CA ASP A 39 -14.65 -1.25 -0.75
C ASP A 39 -15.98 -1.92 -0.33
N PRO A 40 -17.15 -1.38 -0.71
CA PRO A 40 -18.44 -2.03 -0.44
C PRO A 40 -18.53 -3.48 -0.95
N GLN A 41 -17.69 -3.86 -1.92
CA GLN A 41 -17.57 -5.24 -2.37
C GLN A 41 -16.91 -6.14 -1.32
N ALA A 42 -16.25 -5.60 -0.31
CA ALA A 42 -15.64 -6.31 0.81
C ALA A 42 -14.74 -7.50 0.38
N SER A 43 -13.92 -7.28 -0.64
CA SER A 43 -13.07 -8.33 -1.22
C SER A 43 -11.92 -8.71 -0.29
N LEU A 44 -11.34 -7.73 0.39
CA LEU A 44 -10.30 -7.93 1.40
C LEU A 44 -10.88 -8.67 2.62
N LEU A 45 -12.07 -8.29 3.08
CA LEU A 45 -12.75 -8.97 4.19
C LEU A 45 -13.09 -10.43 3.85
N ARG A 46 -13.54 -10.71 2.61
CA ARG A 46 -13.76 -12.10 2.17
C ARG A 46 -12.47 -12.92 2.14
N TRP A 47 -11.36 -12.32 1.74
CA TRP A 47 -10.06 -12.98 1.84
C TRP A 47 -9.70 -13.25 3.32
N GLY A 48 -9.96 -12.31 4.24
CA GLY A 48 -9.74 -12.50 5.67
C GLY A 48 -10.44 -13.75 6.23
N LYS A 49 -11.70 -13.98 5.83
CA LYS A 49 -12.44 -15.20 6.21
C LYS A 49 -11.80 -16.49 5.69
N ARG A 50 -11.26 -16.47 4.45
CA ARG A 50 -10.50 -17.63 3.93
C ARG A 50 -9.21 -17.84 4.71
N ARG A 51 -8.54 -16.74 5.09
CA ARG A 51 -7.31 -16.78 5.87
C ARG A 51 -7.50 -17.41 7.25
N GLU A 52 -8.61 -17.07 7.92
CA GLU A 52 -8.97 -17.70 9.20
C GLU A 52 -9.14 -19.21 9.03
N ALA A 53 -9.83 -19.65 7.96
CA ALA A 53 -10.01 -21.07 7.64
C ALA A 53 -8.68 -21.78 7.29
N ALA A 54 -7.74 -21.07 6.70
CA ALA A 54 -6.41 -21.60 6.36
C ALA A 54 -5.48 -21.73 7.57
N ASN A 55 -5.86 -21.24 8.76
CA ASN A 55 -5.05 -21.27 9.99
C ASN A 55 -3.60 -20.78 9.78
N SER A 56 -3.44 -19.70 9.00
CA SER A 56 -2.10 -19.15 8.76
C SER A 56 -1.47 -18.66 10.07
N PRO A 57 -0.18 -18.94 10.31
CA PRO A 57 0.51 -18.54 11.54
C PRO A 57 0.69 -17.02 11.67
N ASN A 58 0.69 -16.31 10.57
CA ASN A 58 0.89 -14.86 10.58
C ASN A 58 -0.46 -14.15 10.75
N LYS A 59 -0.64 -13.53 11.90
CA LYS A 59 -1.87 -12.81 12.19
C LYS A 59 -1.91 -11.49 11.43
N VAL A 60 -2.92 -11.34 10.58
CA VAL A 60 -3.32 -10.08 9.94
C VAL A 60 -4.77 -9.85 10.33
N ILE A 61 -5.04 -8.75 10.99
CA ILE A 61 -6.42 -8.36 11.33
C ILE A 61 -7.03 -7.65 10.12
N ILE A 62 -8.25 -8.03 9.75
CA ILE A 62 -8.97 -7.40 8.65
C ILE A 62 -10.31 -6.91 9.17
N GLU A 63 -10.60 -5.63 8.94
CA GLU A 63 -11.87 -5.01 9.30
C GLU A 63 -12.46 -4.24 8.13
N LEU A 64 -13.78 -4.25 8.02
CA LEU A 64 -14.52 -3.35 7.14
C LEU A 64 -14.60 -1.98 7.80
N LEU A 65 -14.19 -0.95 7.08
CA LEU A 65 -14.34 0.43 7.51
C LEU A 65 -15.43 1.12 6.70
N GLU A 66 -16.61 1.19 7.27
CA GLU A 66 -17.77 1.82 6.64
C GLU A 66 -17.59 3.33 6.49
N GLY A 67 -18.15 3.89 5.42
CA GLY A 67 -18.01 5.31 5.06
C GLY A 67 -18.44 6.28 6.19
N GLU A 68 -19.43 5.92 6.99
CA GLU A 68 -19.92 6.71 8.13
C GLU A 68 -18.84 6.88 9.23
N ARG A 69 -17.88 5.97 9.31
CA ARG A 69 -16.77 6.02 10.29
C ARG A 69 -15.57 6.86 9.81
N LEU A 70 -15.48 7.19 8.52
CA LEU A 70 -14.35 7.91 7.94
C LEU A 70 -14.08 9.28 8.59
N PRO A 71 -15.06 10.10 8.99
CA PRO A 71 -14.80 11.34 9.73
C PRO A 71 -14.03 11.14 11.05
N ARG A 72 -14.06 9.93 11.61
CA ARG A 72 -13.36 9.55 12.84
C ARG A 72 -12.08 8.76 12.58
N LEU A 73 -11.61 8.69 11.34
CA LEU A 73 -10.48 7.85 10.94
C LEU A 73 -9.23 8.11 11.79
N ARG A 74 -8.92 9.37 12.07
CA ARG A 74 -7.76 9.72 12.92
C ARG A 74 -7.87 9.12 14.33
N ALA A 75 -9.02 9.26 14.98
CA ALA A 75 -9.23 8.69 16.31
C ALA A 75 -9.20 7.14 16.29
N ILE A 76 -9.72 6.52 15.21
CA ILE A 76 -9.61 5.08 15.02
C ILE A 76 -8.14 4.65 14.94
N LEU A 77 -7.33 5.34 14.15
CA LEU A 77 -5.90 5.04 13.99
C LEU A 77 -5.12 5.25 15.29
N GLU A 78 -5.45 6.27 16.07
CA GLU A 78 -4.86 6.50 17.41
C GLU A 78 -5.22 5.34 18.36
N GLY A 79 -6.47 4.90 18.36
CA GLY A 79 -6.90 3.74 19.15
C GLY A 79 -6.19 2.44 18.74
N LEU A 80 -6.04 2.20 17.43
CA LEU A 80 -5.31 1.04 16.90
C LEU A 80 -3.83 1.09 17.27
N ALA A 81 -3.20 2.26 17.19
CA ALA A 81 -1.82 2.44 17.65
C ALA A 81 -1.68 2.16 19.15
N GLY A 82 -2.64 2.61 19.98
CA GLY A 82 -2.70 2.30 21.40
C GLY A 82 -2.91 0.80 21.70
N ALA A 83 -3.57 0.09 20.81
CA ALA A 83 -3.74 -1.38 20.88
C ALA A 83 -2.52 -2.17 20.39
N GLY A 84 -1.44 -1.48 19.96
CA GLY A 84 -0.17 -2.10 19.58
C GLY A 84 -0.01 -2.38 18.08
N PHE A 85 -0.96 -1.99 17.23
CA PHE A 85 -0.76 -2.10 15.79
C PHE A 85 0.37 -1.17 15.33
N THR A 86 1.24 -1.69 14.46
CA THR A 86 2.39 -0.94 13.93
C THR A 86 2.18 -0.52 12.47
N ILE A 87 1.38 -1.28 11.72
CA ILE A 87 1.03 -1.01 10.32
C ILE A 87 -0.49 -1.05 10.13
N ALA A 88 -1.04 -0.02 9.44
CA ALA A 88 -2.40 -0.05 8.90
C ALA A 88 -2.33 0.07 7.36
N ILE A 89 -3.06 -0.80 6.66
CA ILE A 89 -3.16 -0.80 5.19
C ILE A 89 -4.61 -0.54 4.80
N PHE A 90 -4.84 0.46 3.95
CA PHE A 90 -6.17 0.80 3.43
C PHE A 90 -6.36 0.25 2.02
N ASP A 91 -7.35 -0.61 1.83
CA ASP A 91 -7.83 -1.04 0.51
C ASP A 91 -9.07 -0.22 0.15
N THR A 92 -8.96 0.66 -0.84
CA THR A 92 -10.03 1.61 -1.20
C THR A 92 -10.81 1.14 -2.42
N ALA A 93 -12.08 1.56 -2.54
CA ALA A 93 -12.86 1.38 -3.77
C ALA A 93 -12.37 2.32 -4.89
N ALA A 94 -12.47 1.89 -6.16
CA ALA A 94 -12.05 2.71 -7.30
C ALA A 94 -12.88 3.98 -7.48
N ALA A 95 -14.15 3.94 -7.14
CA ALA A 95 -15.12 4.99 -7.43
C ALA A 95 -15.37 5.94 -6.25
N ASP A 96 -14.95 5.58 -5.04
CA ASP A 96 -15.22 6.37 -3.83
C ASP A 96 -14.16 7.45 -3.60
N LYS A 97 -14.40 8.61 -4.17
CA LYS A 97 -13.51 9.78 -4.01
C LYS A 97 -13.50 10.31 -2.57
N ALA A 98 -14.62 10.18 -1.85
CA ALA A 98 -14.71 10.69 -0.48
C ALA A 98 -13.83 9.84 0.44
N ALA A 99 -13.96 8.52 0.39
CA ALA A 99 -13.10 7.60 1.13
C ALA A 99 -11.62 7.80 0.75
N ALA A 100 -11.32 7.92 -0.55
CA ALA A 100 -9.95 8.17 -1.01
C ALA A 100 -9.34 9.45 -0.42
N ASN A 101 -10.11 10.53 -0.26
CA ASN A 101 -9.63 11.76 0.36
C ASN A 101 -9.31 11.57 1.86
N PHE A 102 -10.23 10.98 2.64
CA PHE A 102 -9.99 10.71 4.06
C PHE A 102 -8.75 9.84 4.28
N VAL A 103 -8.62 8.79 3.48
CA VAL A 103 -7.49 7.87 3.56
C VAL A 103 -6.19 8.55 3.13
N THR A 104 -6.22 9.37 2.06
CA THR A 104 -5.06 10.15 1.63
C THR A 104 -4.56 11.06 2.75
N GLU A 105 -5.45 11.78 3.43
CA GLU A 105 -5.08 12.66 4.53
C GLU A 105 -4.49 11.92 5.74
N ALA A 106 -4.87 10.67 5.94
CA ALA A 106 -4.41 9.84 7.04
C ALA A 106 -3.15 9.01 6.71
N ALA A 107 -2.82 8.86 5.43
CA ALA A 107 -1.72 8.00 5.00
C ALA A 107 -0.34 8.63 5.15
N ASP A 108 0.63 7.86 5.65
CA ASP A 108 2.06 8.19 5.59
C ASP A 108 2.62 7.94 4.19
N LEU A 109 2.08 6.94 3.47
CA LEU A 109 2.48 6.60 2.11
C LEU A 109 1.26 6.14 1.29
N CYS A 110 1.04 6.79 0.15
CA CYS A 110 0.05 6.38 -0.84
C CYS A 110 0.74 5.58 -1.95
N LEU A 111 0.33 4.34 -2.14
CA LEU A 111 0.76 3.50 -3.25
C LEU A 111 -0.28 3.52 -4.35
N LEU A 112 0.17 3.73 -5.58
CA LEU A 112 -0.68 3.89 -6.76
C LEU A 112 -0.45 2.72 -7.73
N PRO A 113 -1.12 1.57 -7.55
CA PRO A 113 -0.99 0.44 -8.46
C PRO A 113 -1.44 0.82 -9.87
N THR A 114 -0.56 0.59 -10.85
CA THR A 114 -0.75 1.02 -12.23
C THR A 114 -0.31 -0.10 -13.16
N ARG A 115 -1.19 -0.51 -14.09
CA ARG A 115 -0.81 -1.46 -15.15
C ARG A 115 -0.05 -0.72 -16.26
N PRO A 116 0.81 -1.42 -17.03
CA PRO A 116 1.54 -0.82 -18.15
C PRO A 116 0.62 -0.63 -19.37
N THR A 117 -0.38 0.24 -19.22
CA THR A 117 -1.32 0.66 -20.28
C THR A 117 -1.53 2.17 -20.22
N CYS A 118 -1.72 2.83 -21.36
CA CYS A 118 -1.94 4.28 -21.40
C CYS A 118 -3.12 4.70 -20.54
N LEU A 119 -4.26 3.99 -20.62
CA LEU A 119 -5.47 4.33 -19.87
C LEU A 119 -5.29 4.21 -18.33
N ASP A 120 -4.45 3.27 -17.87
CA ASP A 120 -4.18 3.14 -16.44
C ASP A 120 -3.23 4.24 -15.97
N VAL A 121 -2.22 4.58 -16.75
CA VAL A 121 -1.27 5.66 -16.43
C VAL A 121 -2.00 7.00 -16.37
N ASP A 122 -2.86 7.31 -17.33
CA ASP A 122 -3.64 8.56 -17.35
C ASP A 122 -4.53 8.68 -16.10
N ALA A 123 -5.24 7.61 -15.76
CA ALA A 123 -6.10 7.59 -14.56
C ALA A 123 -5.28 7.71 -13.27
N THR A 124 -4.11 7.07 -13.21
CA THR A 124 -3.25 7.09 -12.03
C THR A 124 -2.52 8.44 -11.89
N ALA A 125 -2.17 9.10 -12.99
CA ALA A 125 -1.60 10.45 -12.97
C ALA A 125 -2.55 11.47 -12.31
N ALA A 126 -3.86 11.35 -12.57
CA ALA A 126 -4.87 12.18 -11.91
C ALA A 126 -4.92 11.92 -10.39
N THR A 127 -4.85 10.65 -9.96
CA THR A 127 -4.79 10.28 -8.54
C THR A 127 -3.50 10.81 -7.89
N PHE A 128 -2.36 10.63 -8.56
CA PHE A 128 -1.08 11.14 -8.08
C PHE A 128 -1.13 12.66 -7.85
N ARG A 129 -1.69 13.40 -8.80
CA ARG A 129 -1.86 14.86 -8.67
C ARG A 129 -2.69 15.24 -7.44
N ALA A 130 -3.79 14.50 -7.16
CA ALA A 130 -4.62 14.76 -5.98
C ALA A 130 -3.84 14.50 -4.67
N VAL A 131 -3.08 13.40 -4.59
CA VAL A 131 -2.24 13.07 -3.43
C VAL A 131 -1.13 14.12 -3.25
N TYR A 132 -0.50 14.55 -4.34
CA TYR A 132 0.53 15.58 -4.33
C TYR A 132 0.00 16.93 -3.81
N LEU A 133 -1.19 17.34 -4.26
CA LEU A 133 -1.85 18.56 -3.78
C LEU A 133 -2.22 18.48 -2.30
N ALA A 134 -2.53 17.29 -1.80
CA ALA A 134 -2.75 17.03 -0.38
C ALA A 134 -1.43 16.99 0.43
N LYS A 135 -0.28 17.22 -0.21
CA LYS A 135 1.07 17.19 0.39
C LYS A 135 1.38 15.86 1.07
N ARG A 136 0.96 14.75 0.45
CA ARG A 136 1.20 13.41 0.94
C ARG A 136 2.22 12.67 0.07
N LYS A 137 3.00 11.78 0.68
CA LYS A 137 3.95 10.93 -0.06
C LYS A 137 3.18 9.96 -0.94
N ALA A 138 3.56 9.87 -2.20
CA ALA A 138 2.98 8.95 -3.17
C ALA A 138 4.07 8.25 -3.97
N ALA A 139 3.81 6.99 -4.30
CA ALA A 139 4.64 6.24 -5.22
C ALA A 139 3.78 5.39 -6.17
N PHE A 140 4.16 5.37 -7.43
CA PHE A 140 3.59 4.43 -8.39
C PHE A 140 4.12 3.03 -8.12
N VAL A 141 3.25 2.03 -8.22
CA VAL A 141 3.62 0.62 -8.21
C VAL A 141 3.24 0.05 -9.58
N LEU A 142 4.23 -0.15 -10.44
CA LEU A 142 3.99 -0.73 -11.76
C LEU A 142 3.67 -2.22 -11.60
N ASN A 143 2.38 -2.55 -11.78
CA ASN A 143 1.79 -3.83 -11.43
C ASN A 143 1.27 -4.58 -12.67
N GLN A 144 1.11 -5.90 -12.54
CA GLN A 144 0.62 -6.77 -13.61
C GLN A 144 1.42 -6.60 -14.91
N CYS A 145 2.71 -6.38 -14.80
CA CYS A 145 3.61 -6.29 -15.94
C CYS A 145 3.67 -7.64 -16.68
N PRO A 146 3.86 -7.64 -18.00
CA PRO A 146 4.10 -8.88 -18.74
C PRO A 146 5.23 -9.71 -18.09
N PRO A 147 5.08 -11.06 -18.06
CA PRO A 147 6.06 -11.93 -17.39
C PRO A 147 7.44 -11.90 -18.07
N ASN A 148 7.52 -11.48 -19.33
CA ASN A 148 8.78 -11.33 -20.04
C ASN A 148 9.57 -10.13 -19.51
N TYR A 149 10.74 -10.37 -18.92
CA TYR A 149 11.63 -9.33 -18.35
C TYR A 149 12.20 -8.37 -19.40
N ARG A 150 12.27 -8.77 -20.68
CA ARG A 150 12.76 -7.94 -21.79
C ARG A 150 11.64 -7.13 -22.47
N SER A 151 10.48 -7.01 -21.85
CA SER A 151 9.39 -6.23 -22.42
C SER A 151 9.78 -4.75 -22.49
N SER A 152 9.94 -4.21 -23.69
CA SER A 152 10.14 -2.77 -23.95
C SER A 152 9.01 -1.96 -23.32
N ARG A 153 7.77 -2.47 -23.43
CA ARG A 153 6.57 -1.87 -22.85
C ARG A 153 6.74 -1.56 -21.36
N THR A 154 7.16 -2.54 -20.53
CA THR A 154 7.37 -2.31 -19.10
C THR A 154 8.38 -1.21 -18.84
N SER A 155 9.50 -1.21 -19.59
CA SER A 155 10.56 -0.21 -19.47
C SER A 155 10.09 1.18 -19.87
N GLU A 156 9.30 1.30 -20.94
CA GLU A 156 8.74 2.57 -21.42
C GLU A 156 7.76 3.17 -20.40
N PHE A 157 6.84 2.36 -19.86
CA PHE A 157 5.91 2.83 -18.83
C PHE A 157 6.63 3.16 -17.51
N ALA A 158 7.64 2.39 -17.11
CA ALA A 158 8.46 2.71 -15.93
C ALA A 158 9.13 4.09 -16.10
N LYS A 159 9.77 4.34 -17.24
CA LYS A 159 10.37 5.66 -17.55
C LYS A 159 9.31 6.78 -17.53
N GLY A 160 8.15 6.56 -18.12
CA GLY A 160 7.06 7.54 -18.10
C GLY A 160 6.62 7.89 -16.66
N LEU A 161 6.44 6.88 -15.81
CA LEU A 161 6.04 7.08 -14.42
C LEU A 161 7.11 7.77 -13.58
N THR A 162 8.40 7.49 -13.81
CA THR A 162 9.51 8.19 -13.11
C THR A 162 9.60 9.67 -13.46
N HIS A 163 9.11 10.09 -14.63
CA HIS A 163 8.99 11.51 -14.97
C HIS A 163 7.82 12.20 -14.24
N LEU A 164 6.80 11.44 -13.84
CA LEU A 164 5.65 11.97 -13.10
C LEU A 164 5.91 12.03 -11.59
N GLY A 165 6.65 11.07 -11.06
CA GLY A 165 6.92 10.98 -9.62
C GLY A 165 7.73 9.74 -9.24
N VAL A 166 7.68 9.38 -7.97
CA VAL A 166 8.43 8.23 -7.44
C VAL A 166 7.81 6.92 -7.95
N LEU A 167 8.63 6.06 -8.51
CA LEU A 167 8.27 4.69 -8.87
C LEU A 167 8.86 3.73 -7.81
N ALA A 168 8.02 2.94 -7.20
CA ALA A 168 8.45 1.90 -6.27
C ALA A 168 9.13 0.74 -7.00
N GLU A 169 10.12 0.16 -6.35
CA GLU A 169 10.83 -1.02 -6.84
C GLU A 169 10.56 -2.23 -5.94
N PRO A 170 10.44 -3.40 -6.53
CA PRO A 170 10.49 -3.73 -7.96
C PRO A 170 9.16 -3.50 -8.69
N THR A 171 9.17 -3.63 -10.03
CA THR A 171 7.93 -3.79 -10.79
C THR A 171 7.35 -5.19 -10.56
N LEU A 172 6.04 -5.29 -10.40
CA LEU A 172 5.35 -6.56 -10.13
C LEU A 172 4.85 -7.19 -11.43
N ARG A 173 5.10 -8.48 -11.63
CA ARG A 173 4.70 -9.21 -12.83
C ARG A 173 3.34 -9.86 -12.66
N ALA A 174 2.62 -10.00 -13.78
CA ALA A 174 1.42 -10.83 -13.82
C ALA A 174 1.81 -12.30 -13.62
N ARG A 175 1.35 -12.92 -12.54
CA ARG A 175 1.62 -14.32 -12.18
C ARG A 175 0.38 -14.95 -11.60
N MET A 176 0.17 -16.23 -11.88
CA MET A 176 -0.93 -17.01 -11.31
C MET A 176 -0.80 -17.14 -9.79
N ASP A 177 0.44 -17.23 -9.27
CA ASP A 177 0.72 -17.34 -7.83
C ASP A 177 -0.06 -16.32 -6.98
N PHE A 178 -0.30 -15.11 -7.51
CA PHE A 178 -1.09 -14.09 -6.81
C PHE A 178 -2.57 -14.49 -6.67
N GLN A 179 -3.15 -15.06 -7.73
CA GLN A 179 -4.55 -15.48 -7.73
C GLN A 179 -4.73 -16.71 -6.84
N ASP A 180 -3.88 -17.71 -7.02
CA ASP A 180 -3.89 -18.94 -6.26
C ASP A 180 -3.71 -18.68 -4.74
N ALA A 181 -2.79 -17.76 -4.37
CA ALA A 181 -2.60 -17.35 -2.99
C ALA A 181 -3.89 -16.71 -2.40
N ILE A 182 -4.53 -15.80 -3.14
CA ILE A 182 -5.78 -15.16 -2.71
C ILE A 182 -6.90 -16.19 -2.51
N GLU A 183 -7.02 -17.17 -3.41
CA GLU A 183 -8.01 -18.24 -3.30
C GLU A 183 -7.77 -19.11 -2.08
N ALA A 184 -6.50 -19.39 -1.75
CA ALA A 184 -6.09 -20.14 -0.58
C ALA A 184 -6.18 -19.35 0.75
N GLY A 185 -6.54 -18.07 0.73
CA GLY A 185 -6.54 -17.23 1.94
C GLY A 185 -5.13 -16.86 2.44
N LEU A 186 -4.13 -17.00 1.58
CA LEU A 186 -2.73 -16.76 1.88
C LEU A 186 -2.22 -15.48 1.19
N GLY A 187 -1.09 -14.96 1.65
CA GLY A 187 -0.27 -14.06 0.87
C GLY A 187 0.69 -14.85 -0.02
N VAL A 188 1.15 -14.24 -1.11
CA VAL A 188 2.05 -14.92 -2.05
C VAL A 188 3.37 -15.37 -1.40
N THR A 189 3.81 -14.66 -0.36
CA THR A 189 5.01 -15.00 0.41
C THR A 189 4.83 -16.25 1.29
N GLU A 190 3.58 -16.64 1.56
CA GLU A 190 3.22 -17.90 2.25
C GLU A 190 2.95 -19.02 1.25
N TYR A 191 2.20 -18.71 0.18
CA TYR A 191 1.76 -19.67 -0.82
C TYR A 191 2.92 -20.23 -1.66
N ALA A 192 3.75 -19.33 -2.18
CA ALA A 192 4.88 -19.66 -3.07
C ALA A 192 6.19 -19.15 -2.50
N ARG A 193 6.59 -19.65 -1.32
CA ARG A 193 7.81 -19.24 -0.61
C ARG A 193 9.04 -19.38 -1.49
N GLY A 194 9.83 -18.27 -1.57
CA GLY A 194 11.02 -18.21 -2.42
C GLY A 194 10.73 -18.13 -3.92
N GLY A 195 9.45 -18.17 -4.32
CA GLY A 195 9.02 -17.94 -5.68
C GLY A 195 9.25 -16.49 -6.13
N ARG A 196 9.23 -16.25 -7.44
CA ARG A 196 9.47 -14.91 -7.98
C ARG A 196 8.44 -13.88 -7.53
N ALA A 197 7.17 -14.27 -7.40
CA ALA A 197 6.12 -13.39 -6.91
C ALA A 197 6.35 -13.01 -5.43
N ALA A 198 6.77 -13.97 -4.60
CA ALA A 198 7.12 -13.73 -3.21
C ALA A 198 8.30 -12.76 -3.09
N GLN A 199 9.37 -12.99 -3.86
CA GLN A 199 10.55 -12.12 -3.90
C GLN A 199 10.21 -10.68 -4.33
N GLU A 200 9.32 -10.51 -5.32
CA GLU A 200 8.85 -9.20 -5.77
C GLU A 200 8.09 -8.46 -4.65
N ILE A 201 7.25 -9.14 -3.89
CA ILE A 201 6.50 -8.55 -2.76
C ILE A 201 7.42 -8.26 -1.56
N GLU A 202 8.36 -9.15 -1.23
CA GLU A 202 9.34 -8.94 -0.17
C GLU A 202 10.23 -7.74 -0.47
N ALA A 203 10.68 -7.59 -1.72
CA ALA A 203 11.46 -6.44 -2.15
C ALA A 203 10.64 -5.14 -2.12
N LEU A 204 9.36 -5.18 -2.54
CA LEU A 204 8.48 -4.02 -2.43
C LEU A 204 8.24 -3.62 -0.97
N TRP A 205 8.06 -4.59 -0.06
CA TRP A 205 7.97 -4.32 1.37
C TRP A 205 9.24 -3.68 1.91
N GLY A 206 10.41 -4.19 1.53
CA GLY A 206 11.70 -3.60 1.86
C GLY A 206 11.83 -2.16 1.39
N TRP A 207 11.40 -1.87 0.16
CA TRP A 207 11.35 -0.51 -0.38
C TRP A 207 10.41 0.40 0.44
N ILE A 208 9.22 -0.07 0.80
CA ILE A 208 8.26 0.68 1.63
C ILE A 208 8.86 1.03 2.99
N ARG A 209 9.51 0.07 3.65
CA ARG A 209 10.19 0.31 4.94
C ARG A 209 11.24 1.42 4.84
N ALA A 210 12.06 1.39 3.80
CA ALA A 210 13.06 2.43 3.55
C ALA A 210 12.43 3.82 3.39
N GLN A 211 11.22 3.93 2.78
CA GLN A 211 10.49 5.20 2.71
C GLN A 211 10.08 5.74 4.08
N PHE A 212 9.72 4.86 5.01
CA PHE A 212 9.36 5.25 6.37
C PHE A 212 10.58 5.69 7.20
N GLU A 213 11.72 5.03 7.02
CA GLU A 213 12.99 5.35 7.70
C GLU A 213 13.53 6.71 7.24
N ALA A 214 13.51 6.98 5.93
CA ALA A 214 13.93 8.27 5.37
C ALA A 214 13.12 9.44 5.95
N THR A 215 11.82 9.25 6.20
CA THR A 215 10.97 10.29 6.80
C THR A 215 11.34 10.62 8.24
N GLN A 216 11.89 9.69 8.99
CA GLN A 216 12.33 9.93 10.38
C GLN A 216 13.63 10.73 10.44
N SER A 217 14.50 10.58 9.46
CA SER A 217 15.79 11.27 9.38
C SER A 217 15.66 12.75 8.96
N GLU A 218 14.56 13.11 8.30
CA GLU A 218 14.26 14.50 7.89
C GLU A 218 13.54 15.33 8.95
N ALA A 219 13.25 14.80 10.15
CA ALA A 219 12.71 15.58 11.27
C ALA A 219 13.76 16.63 11.70
N PRO A 220 13.40 17.92 11.86
CA PRO A 220 14.36 18.97 12.20
C PRO A 220 15.05 18.64 13.52
N THR A 221 16.38 18.50 13.49
CA THR A 221 17.23 18.59 14.66
C THR A 221 16.99 19.95 15.28
N ASP A 222 16.67 19.98 16.58
CA ASP A 222 16.42 21.17 17.39
C ASP A 222 17.30 22.36 17.01
N ILE A 223 16.65 23.50 16.76
CA ILE A 223 17.32 24.81 16.69
C ILE A 223 17.88 25.08 18.09
N PRO A 224 19.20 25.26 18.26
CA PRO A 224 19.73 25.64 19.53
C PRO A 224 19.15 27.00 19.94
N SER A 225 18.42 27.05 21.05
CA SER A 225 17.95 28.29 21.62
C SER A 225 19.15 29.16 21.99
N HIS A 226 19.42 30.19 21.20
CA HIS A 226 20.26 31.28 21.61
C HIS A 226 19.61 31.99 22.81
N ARG A 227 19.96 31.56 24.03
CA ARG A 227 19.80 32.39 25.21
C ARG A 227 20.75 33.56 25.06
N GLN A 228 20.16 34.73 24.94
CA GLN A 228 20.81 36.02 25.09
C GLN A 228 21.58 36.05 26.38
N ALA A 229 22.89 36.32 26.30
CA ALA A 229 23.64 36.88 27.38
C ALA A 229 23.45 38.41 27.31
N ALA A 230 22.62 38.94 28.20
CA ALA A 230 22.61 40.34 28.52
C ALA A 230 23.55 40.54 29.74
N ALA A 231 24.54 41.38 29.56
CA ALA A 231 25.23 42.12 30.59
C ALA A 231 25.59 43.49 30.01
#